data_6f88ce67a485c1697a71ba84fa7821d6
#
_entry.id   6f88ce67a485c1697a71ba84fa7821d6
#
_cell.length_a   1.000
_cell.length_b   1.000
_cell.length_c   1.000
_cell.angle_alpha   90.00
_cell.angle_beta   90.00
_cell.angle_gamma   90.00
#
_symmetry.space_group_name_H-M   'P 1'
#
loop_
_entity.id
_entity.type
_entity.pdbx_description
1 polymer ?
#
loop_
_entity_poly.entity_id
_entity_poly.type
_entity_poly.pdbx_seq_one_letter_code
_entity_poly.pdbx_strand_id
1 'polypeptide(L)'
;MRARVLVRPKAGILDPQGQAVERALPALGFHGVANVHVGRLIELDVEDPAQLPEMCERLLSNPLIESYEITDASGAELEISAGPAVREGS
;
A
#
# COMPACT_ATOMS: atom_id res chain seq x y z
N MET A 1 0.76 1.19 -20.15
CA MET A 1 1.24 0.03 -19.42
C MET A 1 0.33 -0.25 -18.23
N ARG A 2 0.30 -1.47 -17.77
CA ARG A 2 -0.47 -1.85 -16.60
C ARG A 2 0.38 -1.66 -15.35
N ALA A 3 -0.11 -0.90 -14.41
CA ALA A 3 0.61 -0.60 -13.18
C ALA A 3 -0.20 -1.05 -11.96
N ARG A 4 0.50 -1.31 -10.88
CA ARG A 4 -0.10 -1.64 -9.58
C ARG A 4 0.47 -0.71 -8.52
N VAL A 5 -0.42 -0.18 -7.70
CA VAL A 5 -0.04 0.67 -6.57
C VAL A 5 -0.51 -0.03 -5.31
N LEU A 6 0.44 -0.38 -4.47
CA LEU A 6 0.15 -0.99 -3.16
C LEU A 6 0.19 0.13 -2.13
N VAL A 7 -0.92 0.34 -1.46
CA VAL A 7 -1.05 1.39 -0.44
C VAL A 7 -1.25 0.73 0.91
N ARG A 8 -0.46 1.11 1.87
CA ARG A 8 -0.54 0.52 3.22
C ARG A 8 -0.37 1.61 4.28
N PRO A 9 -0.92 1.38 5.49
CA PRO A 9 -0.75 2.34 6.58
C PRO A 9 0.72 2.48 6.97
N LYS A 10 1.12 3.69 7.32
CA LYS A 10 2.45 3.91 7.89
C LYS A 10 2.54 3.29 9.27
N ALA A 11 3.76 2.95 9.67
CA ALA A 11 4.02 2.42 11.00
C ALA A 11 3.51 3.40 12.06
N GLY A 12 2.86 2.87 13.09
CA GLY A 12 2.34 3.68 14.19
C GLY A 12 0.96 4.29 13.93
N ILE A 13 0.43 4.16 12.72
CA ILE A 13 -0.91 4.65 12.41
C ILE A 13 -1.93 3.60 12.81
N LEU A 14 -3.03 4.04 13.44
CA LEU A 14 -4.13 3.16 13.80
C LEU A 14 -4.77 2.58 12.53
N ASP A 15 -4.94 1.27 12.53
CA ASP A 15 -5.53 0.54 11.42
C ASP A 15 -6.72 -0.27 11.93
N PRO A 16 -7.92 0.34 11.96
CA PRO A 16 -9.10 -0.34 12.51
C PRO A 16 -9.45 -1.64 11.79
N GLN A 17 -9.25 -1.67 10.46
CA GLN A 17 -9.54 -2.88 9.69
C GLN A 17 -8.58 -4.00 10.04
N GLY A 18 -7.28 -3.70 10.14
CA GLY A 18 -6.28 -4.69 10.53
C GLY A 18 -6.53 -5.20 11.93
N GLN A 19 -6.89 -4.32 12.86
CA GLN A 19 -7.21 -4.72 14.22
C GLN A 19 -8.44 -5.61 14.28
N ALA A 20 -9.45 -5.31 13.47
CA ALA A 20 -10.66 -6.12 13.44
C ALA A 20 -10.36 -7.54 12.94
N VAL A 21 -9.54 -7.67 11.92
CA VAL A 21 -9.11 -8.97 11.42
C VAL A 21 -8.33 -9.73 12.49
N GLU A 22 -7.40 -9.03 13.12
CA GLU A 22 -6.55 -9.63 14.13
C GLU A 22 -7.36 -10.18 15.29
N ARG A 23 -8.39 -9.45 15.73
CA ARG A 23 -9.26 -9.89 16.81
C ARG A 23 -10.20 -11.02 16.41
N ALA A 24 -10.58 -11.08 15.13
CA ALA A 24 -11.52 -12.10 14.67
C ALA A 24 -10.88 -13.47 14.46
N LEU A 25 -9.61 -13.51 14.13
CA LEU A 25 -8.94 -14.77 13.80
C LEU A 25 -8.91 -15.79 14.92
N PRO A 26 -8.63 -15.41 16.17
CA PRO A 26 -8.67 -16.39 17.27
C PRO A 26 -10.03 -17.05 17.45
N ALA A 27 -11.11 -16.30 17.23
CA ALA A 27 -12.46 -16.83 17.33
C ALA A 27 -12.74 -17.91 16.27
N LEU A 28 -11.99 -17.91 15.19
CA LEU A 28 -12.10 -18.91 14.13
C LEU A 28 -11.09 -20.05 14.29
N GLY A 29 -10.33 -20.03 15.37
CA GLY A 29 -9.35 -21.08 15.64
C GLY A 29 -7.94 -20.78 15.16
N PHE A 30 -7.70 -19.58 14.67
CA PHE A 30 -6.37 -19.20 14.18
C PHE A 30 -5.65 -18.40 15.26
N HIS A 31 -4.65 -19.01 15.87
CA HIS A 31 -3.90 -18.39 16.95
C HIS A 31 -2.47 -18.07 16.48
N GLY A 32 -1.82 -17.17 17.19
CA GLY A 32 -0.46 -16.81 16.86
C GLY A 32 -0.34 -15.79 15.75
N VAL A 33 -1.43 -15.12 15.38
CA VAL A 33 -1.42 -14.06 14.35
C VAL A 33 -1.34 -12.71 15.05
N ALA A 34 -0.44 -11.87 14.59
CA ALA A 34 -0.23 -10.56 15.18
C ALA A 34 0.17 -9.56 14.09
N ASN A 35 0.02 -8.27 14.39
CA ASN A 35 0.46 -7.19 13.52
C ASN A 35 -0.20 -7.23 12.15
N VAL A 36 -1.51 -7.44 12.15
CA VAL A 36 -2.28 -7.47 10.91
C VAL A 36 -2.53 -6.04 10.45
N HIS A 37 -2.20 -5.77 9.21
CA HIS A 37 -2.46 -4.49 8.57
C HIS A 37 -3.22 -4.70 7.28
N VAL A 38 -4.21 -3.86 7.04
CA VAL A 38 -5.01 -3.92 5.82
C VAL A 38 -4.67 -2.70 4.97
N GLY A 39 -4.24 -2.95 3.76
CA GLY A 39 -3.99 -1.91 2.78
C GLY A 39 -4.88 -2.12 1.57
N ARG A 40 -4.55 -1.46 0.47
CA ARG A 40 -5.31 -1.63 -0.75
C ARG A 40 -4.39 -1.71 -1.96
N LEU A 41 -4.88 -2.39 -2.97
CA LEU A 41 -4.21 -2.52 -4.26
C LEU A 41 -5.02 -1.75 -5.29
N ILE A 42 -4.34 -0.90 -6.04
CA ILE A 42 -4.94 -0.15 -7.14
C ILE A 42 -4.25 -0.61 -8.41
N GLU A 43 -5.03 -1.08 -9.37
CA GLU A 43 -4.52 -1.49 -10.68
C GLU A 43 -5.07 -0.54 -11.72
N LEU A 44 -4.20 -0.06 -12.61
CA LEU A 44 -4.61 0.89 -13.62
C LEU A 44 -3.72 0.79 -14.85
N ASP A 45 -4.28 1.21 -15.98
CA ASP A 45 -3.52 1.37 -17.20
C ASP A 45 -3.10 2.84 -17.31
N VAL A 46 -1.84 3.07 -17.58
CA VAL A 46 -1.31 4.43 -17.72
C VAL A 46 -0.51 4.56 -19.01
N GLU A 47 -0.62 5.72 -19.63
CA GLU A 47 0.19 6.01 -20.81
C GLU A 47 1.59 6.46 -20.43
N ASP A 48 1.68 7.27 -19.38
CA ASP A 48 2.95 7.81 -18.91
C ASP A 48 3.17 7.39 -17.46
N PRO A 49 3.96 6.34 -17.22
CA PRO A 49 4.17 5.88 -15.84
C PRO A 49 4.91 6.86 -14.96
N ALA A 50 5.57 7.87 -15.55
CA ALA A 50 6.26 8.88 -14.75
C ALA A 50 5.27 9.74 -13.94
N GLN A 51 3.98 9.72 -14.30
CA GLN A 51 2.96 10.47 -13.58
C GLN A 51 2.44 9.73 -12.34
N LEU A 52 2.77 8.46 -12.20
CA LEU A 52 2.23 7.64 -11.09
C LEU A 52 2.56 8.20 -9.71
N PRO A 53 3.78 8.65 -9.42
CA PRO A 53 4.05 9.20 -8.09
C PRO A 53 3.16 10.38 -7.73
N GLU A 54 2.93 11.27 -8.68
CA GLU A 54 2.06 12.42 -8.43
C GLU A 54 0.61 11.97 -8.23
N MET A 55 0.14 10.99 -9.00
CA MET A 55 -1.19 10.44 -8.79
C MET A 55 -1.35 9.88 -7.38
N CYS A 56 -0.34 9.16 -6.91
CA CYS A 56 -0.36 8.61 -5.56
C CYS A 56 -0.42 9.71 -4.51
N GLU A 57 0.40 10.75 -4.66
CA GLU A 57 0.45 11.83 -3.68
C GLU A 57 -0.82 12.64 -3.65
N ARG A 58 -1.50 12.80 -4.79
CA ARG A 58 -2.64 13.70 -4.89
C ARG A 58 -3.99 13.01 -4.72
N LEU A 59 -4.08 11.71 -4.97
CA LEU A 59 -5.38 11.04 -4.94
C LEU A 59 -5.32 9.60 -4.44
N LEU A 60 -4.36 8.79 -4.93
CA LEU A 60 -4.42 7.35 -4.72
C LEU A 60 -4.06 6.94 -3.30
N SER A 61 -3.31 7.77 -2.60
CA SER A 61 -2.96 7.51 -1.20
C SER A 61 -3.14 8.78 -0.39
N ASN A 62 -3.14 8.61 0.93
CA ASN A 62 -3.05 9.75 1.85
C ASN A 62 -1.63 9.78 2.41
N PRO A 63 -0.74 10.61 1.85
CA PRO A 63 0.67 10.54 2.19
C PRO A 63 0.99 10.90 3.65
N LEU A 64 0.05 11.48 4.36
CA LEU A 64 0.24 11.78 5.78
C LEU A 64 0.21 10.51 6.63
N ILE A 65 -0.59 9.52 6.24
CA ILE A 65 -0.80 8.32 7.05
C ILE A 65 -0.55 7.03 6.27
N GLU A 66 -0.27 7.11 4.98
CA GLU A 66 -0.06 5.93 4.14
C GLU A 66 1.23 6.03 3.37
N SER A 67 1.81 4.87 3.09
CA SER A 67 2.90 4.73 2.14
C SER A 67 2.41 3.95 0.93
N TYR A 68 3.12 4.08 -0.18
CA TYR A 68 2.73 3.38 -1.39
C TYR A 68 3.96 2.81 -2.09
N GLU A 69 3.70 1.79 -2.89
CA GLU A 69 4.73 1.12 -3.69
C GLU A 69 4.17 0.92 -5.09
N ILE A 70 4.94 1.27 -6.10
CA ILE A 70 4.52 1.19 -7.48
C ILE A 70 5.25 0.03 -8.15
N THR A 71 4.47 -0.90 -8.74
CA THR A 71 5.02 -2.03 -9.45
C THR A 71 4.36 -2.15 -10.82
N ASP A 72 4.96 -2.94 -11.72
CA ASP A 72 4.31 -3.27 -12.98
C ASP A 72 3.42 -4.50 -12.79
N ALA A 73 2.78 -4.95 -13.89
CA ALA A 73 1.83 -6.06 -13.81
C ALA A 73 2.49 -7.38 -13.43
N SER A 74 3.82 -7.51 -13.58
CA SER A 74 4.52 -8.71 -13.19
C SER A 74 4.93 -8.69 -11.72
N GLY A 75 4.72 -7.56 -11.04
CA GLY A 75 5.13 -7.39 -9.66
C GLY A 75 6.52 -6.80 -9.49
N ALA A 76 7.21 -6.51 -10.58
CA ALA A 76 8.51 -5.87 -10.50
C ALA A 76 8.35 -4.39 -10.12
N GLU A 77 9.16 -3.94 -9.20
CA GLU A 77 9.11 -2.54 -8.78
C GLU A 77 9.52 -1.65 -9.93
N LEU A 78 8.73 -0.60 -10.17
CA LEU A 78 9.04 0.36 -11.21
C LEU A 78 10.05 1.36 -10.71
N GLU A 79 11.08 1.61 -11.53
CA GLU A 79 12.09 2.61 -11.21
C GLU A 79 11.61 3.98 -11.66
N ILE A 80 10.60 4.47 -10.94
CA ILE A 80 10.03 5.77 -11.19
C ILE A 80 10.38 6.65 -10.00
N SER A 81 10.79 7.88 -10.28
CA SER A 81 11.12 8.81 -9.22
C SER A 81 9.87 9.09 -8.39
N ALA A 82 9.79 8.45 -7.23
CA ALA A 82 8.68 8.61 -6.31
C ALA A 82 9.10 9.49 -5.16
N GLY A 83 8.14 9.88 -4.36
CA GLY A 83 8.44 10.63 -3.16
C GLY A 83 9.29 9.83 -2.19
N PRO A 84 10.03 10.51 -1.31
CA PRO A 84 10.91 9.82 -0.35
C PRO A 84 10.18 8.83 0.53
N ALA A 85 8.90 9.05 0.81
CA ALA A 85 8.12 8.19 1.67
C ALA A 85 8.05 6.75 1.14
N VAL A 86 8.08 6.57 -0.16
CA VAL A 86 8.03 5.24 -0.76
C VAL A 86 9.29 4.45 -0.42
N ARG A 87 10.42 5.10 -0.50
CA ARG A 87 11.69 4.47 -0.24
C ARG A 87 11.92 4.22 1.24
N GLU A 88 11.55 5.21 2.03
CA GLU A 88 11.76 5.15 3.47
C GLU A 88 10.90 4.07 4.12
N GLY A 89 9.69 3.91 3.60
CA GLY A 89 8.75 2.97 4.18
C GLY A 89 9.01 1.52 3.85
N SER A 90 9.89 1.26 2.92
CA SER A 90 10.14 -0.11 2.48
C SER A 90 11.23 -0.79 3.26
#